data_f3518368cb60a7a2128cea1eddd748e1
#
_entry.id   f3518368cb60a7a2128cea1eddd748e1
#
_cell.length_a   1.000
_cell.length_b   1.000
_cell.length_c   1.000
_cell.angle_alpha   90.00
_cell.angle_beta   90.00
_cell.angle_gamma   90.00
#
_symmetry.space_group_name_H-M   'P 1'
#
loop_
_entity.id
_entity.type
_entity.pdbx_description
1 polymer ?
#
loop_
_entity_poly.entity_id
_entity_poly.type
_entity_poly.pdbx_seq_one_letter_code
_entity_poly.pdbx_strand_id
1 'polypeptide(L)'
;MSKAYEFLKECGAFFVLSINGEYPAGRPFGAVMEVGDDLYLSTNDMNDAHKQLRENEHIQIVAKKAESREWIRITGIATECDNQELKQRMLEECPILQQRFGAVGMEHFIMFKVKVEKVEIK
;
A
#
# COMPACT_ATOMS: atom_id res chain seq x y z
N MET A 1 -10.11 -6.13 12.85
CA MET A 1 -9.13 -5.44 12.02
C MET A 1 -8.47 -4.33 12.80
N SER A 2 -7.24 -3.95 12.47
CA SER A 2 -6.53 -2.90 13.16
C SER A 2 -7.13 -1.52 12.87
N LYS A 3 -6.87 -0.58 13.78
CA LYS A 3 -7.30 0.81 13.57
C LYS A 3 -6.63 1.41 12.33
N ALA A 4 -5.38 1.03 12.05
CA ALA A 4 -4.65 1.51 10.89
C ALA A 4 -5.35 1.10 9.60
N TYR A 5 -5.69 -0.18 9.48
CA TYR A 5 -6.39 -0.70 8.30
C TYR A 5 -7.74 -0.01 8.12
N GLU A 6 -8.52 0.08 9.20
CA GLU A 6 -9.84 0.71 9.15
C GLU A 6 -9.76 2.17 8.76
N PHE A 7 -8.75 2.89 9.27
CA PHE A 7 -8.53 4.28 8.92
C PHE A 7 -8.27 4.46 7.43
N LEU A 8 -7.39 3.61 6.86
CA LEU A 8 -7.08 3.67 5.43
C LEU A 8 -8.29 3.33 4.58
N LYS A 9 -9.09 2.35 4.99
CA LYS A 9 -10.31 1.99 4.27
C LYS A 9 -11.31 3.13 4.27
N GLU A 10 -11.44 3.82 5.39
CA GLU A 10 -12.35 4.97 5.49
C GLU A 10 -11.90 6.12 4.59
N CYS A 11 -10.59 6.37 4.52
CA CYS A 11 -10.05 7.42 3.66
C CYS A 11 -10.20 7.10 2.18
N GLY A 12 -10.19 5.83 1.82
CA GLY A 12 -10.25 5.38 0.43
C GLY A 12 -8.93 5.49 -0.29
N ALA A 13 -8.41 6.70 -0.40
CA ALA A 13 -7.09 6.95 -0.98
C ALA A 13 -6.10 7.34 0.11
N PHE A 14 -4.85 6.92 -0.06
CA PHE A 14 -3.77 7.26 0.87
C PHE A 14 -2.48 7.42 0.07
N PHE A 15 -1.49 8.06 0.67
CA PHE A 15 -0.19 8.27 0.03
C PHE A 15 0.85 7.36 0.63
N VAL A 16 1.61 6.70 -0.24
CA VAL A 16 2.76 5.89 0.17
C VAL A 16 4.01 6.68 -0.19
N LEU A 17 4.82 6.96 0.82
CA LEU A 17 6.06 7.71 0.66
C LEU A 17 7.23 6.75 0.76
N SER A 18 8.13 6.84 -0.21
CA SER A 18 9.35 6.05 -0.25
C SER A 18 10.52 6.98 -0.55
N ILE A 19 11.71 6.42 -0.68
CA ILE A 19 12.90 7.20 -0.93
C ILE A 19 13.36 6.95 -2.35
N ASN A 20 13.60 8.04 -3.09
CA ASN A 20 14.13 8.01 -4.44
C ASN A 20 15.46 8.79 -4.44
N GLY A 21 16.56 8.08 -4.23
CA GLY A 21 17.86 8.73 -4.08
C GLY A 21 17.90 9.60 -2.84
N GLU A 22 18.06 10.90 -3.01
CA GLU A 22 18.11 11.87 -1.92
C GLU A 22 16.75 12.46 -1.56
N TYR A 23 15.72 12.18 -2.36
CA TYR A 23 14.43 12.82 -2.21
C TYR A 23 13.35 11.85 -1.77
N PRO A 24 12.43 12.29 -0.91
CA PRO A 24 11.24 11.48 -0.66
C PRO A 24 10.36 11.48 -1.90
N ALA A 25 9.67 10.36 -2.14
CA ALA A 25 8.76 10.23 -3.26
C ALA A 25 7.42 9.72 -2.74
N GLY A 26 6.35 10.45 -3.02
CA GLY A 26 5.01 10.10 -2.58
C GLY A 26 4.09 9.88 -3.78
N ARG A 27 3.17 8.92 -3.67
CA ARG A 27 2.17 8.66 -4.70
C ARG A 27 0.90 8.11 -4.07
N PRO A 28 -0.26 8.34 -4.69
CA PRO A 28 -1.52 7.84 -4.14
C PRO A 28 -1.70 6.34 -4.39
N PHE A 29 -2.26 5.65 -3.41
CA PHE A 29 -2.68 4.26 -3.49
C PHE A 29 -4.14 4.21 -3.05
N GLY A 30 -4.89 3.23 -3.54
CA GLY A 30 -6.31 3.09 -3.23
C GLY A 30 -6.71 1.70 -2.75
N ALA A 31 -5.78 0.76 -2.68
CA ALA A 31 -6.08 -0.61 -2.28
C ALA A 31 -5.17 -1.05 -1.14
N VAL A 32 -5.78 -1.65 -0.13
CA VAL A 32 -5.06 -2.17 1.03
C VAL A 32 -5.76 -3.43 1.52
N MET A 33 -4.97 -4.40 1.98
CA MET A 33 -5.45 -5.62 2.62
C MET A 33 -4.70 -5.81 3.91
N GLU A 34 -5.34 -6.40 4.90
CA GLU A 34 -4.70 -6.73 6.17
C GLU A 34 -4.76 -8.24 6.40
N VAL A 35 -3.62 -8.83 6.75
CA VAL A 35 -3.53 -10.22 7.17
C VAL A 35 -2.67 -10.27 8.41
N GLY A 36 -3.26 -10.68 9.54
CA GLY A 36 -2.55 -10.65 10.82
C GLY A 36 -2.18 -9.20 11.17
N ASP A 37 -0.91 -8.97 11.44
CA ASP A 37 -0.41 -7.64 11.81
C ASP A 37 0.19 -6.89 10.64
N ASP A 38 0.12 -7.44 9.44
CA ASP A 38 0.74 -6.88 8.25
C ASP A 38 -0.28 -6.26 7.31
N LEU A 39 0.12 -5.18 6.65
CA LEU A 39 -0.67 -4.57 5.59
C LEU A 39 -0.08 -4.99 4.24
N TYR A 40 -0.93 -5.06 3.24
CA TYR A 40 -0.51 -5.42 1.88
C TYR A 40 -0.95 -4.34 0.92
N LEU A 41 -0.02 -3.92 0.07
CA LEU A 41 -0.23 -2.90 -0.95
C LEU A 41 0.05 -3.51 -2.31
N SER A 42 -0.54 -2.93 -3.35
CA SER A 42 -0.32 -3.39 -4.71
C SER A 42 0.25 -2.28 -5.57
N THR A 43 1.11 -2.66 -6.50
CA THR A 43 1.62 -1.75 -7.51
C THR A 43 1.81 -2.49 -8.82
N ASN A 44 2.27 -1.76 -9.83
CA ASN A 44 2.51 -2.24 -11.17
C ASN A 44 4.02 -2.22 -11.40
N ASP A 45 4.58 -3.32 -11.92
CA ASP A 45 6.03 -3.43 -12.12
C ASP A 45 6.57 -2.52 -13.22
N MET A 46 5.69 -1.83 -13.94
CA MET A 46 6.07 -0.89 -14.98
C MET A 46 6.23 0.55 -14.46
N ASN A 47 5.92 0.81 -13.18
CA ASN A 47 6.02 2.16 -12.64
C ASN A 47 7.21 2.32 -11.68
N ASP A 48 7.53 3.58 -11.37
CA ASP A 48 8.70 3.90 -10.55
C ASP A 48 8.55 3.44 -9.09
N ALA A 49 7.32 3.32 -8.60
CA ALA A 49 7.08 2.90 -7.22
C ALA A 49 7.66 1.53 -6.94
N HIS A 50 7.46 0.58 -7.85
CA HIS A 50 7.99 -0.78 -7.69
C HIS A 50 9.52 -0.77 -7.55
N LYS A 51 10.18 -0.03 -8.43
CA LYS A 51 11.64 0.08 -8.42
C LYS A 51 12.15 0.72 -7.14
N GLN A 52 11.51 1.82 -6.73
CA GLN A 52 11.92 2.56 -5.53
C GLN A 52 11.75 1.73 -4.26
N LEU A 53 10.66 0.98 -4.15
CA LEU A 53 10.42 0.13 -2.98
C LEU A 53 11.40 -1.04 -2.92
N ARG A 54 11.85 -1.53 -4.06
CA ARG A 54 12.87 -2.59 -4.08
C ARG A 54 14.24 -2.06 -3.70
N GLU A 55 14.55 -0.82 -4.05
CA GLU A 55 15.83 -0.21 -3.72
C GLU A 55 15.92 0.22 -2.26
N ASN A 56 14.78 0.66 -1.69
CA ASN A 56 14.71 1.06 -0.29
C ASN A 56 13.34 0.69 0.27
N GLU A 57 13.33 -0.24 1.20
CA GLU A 57 12.09 -0.81 1.75
C GLU A 57 11.45 0.03 2.86
N HIS A 58 12.08 1.10 3.30
CA HIS A 58 11.54 1.97 4.34
C HIS A 58 10.48 2.89 3.74
N ILE A 59 9.27 2.83 4.32
CA ILE A 59 8.14 3.62 3.81
C ILE A 59 7.36 4.28 4.94
N GLN A 60 6.58 5.28 4.55
CA GLN A 60 5.50 5.80 5.39
C GLN A 60 4.24 5.87 4.56
N ILE A 61 3.11 5.61 5.22
CA ILE A 61 1.79 5.76 4.61
C ILE A 61 1.11 6.90 5.34
N VAL A 62 0.57 7.85 4.59
CA VAL A 62 -0.09 9.02 5.15
C VAL A 62 -1.48 9.17 4.53
N ALA A 63 -2.48 9.38 5.37
CA ALA A 63 -3.84 9.61 4.89
C ALA A 63 -4.56 10.57 5.84
N LYS A 64 -5.50 11.33 5.28
CA LYS A 64 -6.33 12.26 6.05
C LYS A 64 -7.79 11.98 5.74
N LYS A 65 -8.64 11.97 6.77
CA LYS A 65 -10.07 11.84 6.59
C LYS A 65 -10.62 13.07 5.87
N ALA A 66 -11.56 12.85 4.94
CA ALA A 66 -12.06 13.91 4.09
C ALA A 66 -12.75 15.05 4.86
N GLU A 67 -13.52 14.71 5.88
CA GLU A 67 -14.34 15.69 6.59
C GLU A 67 -13.87 16.00 8.01
N SER A 68 -12.57 15.71 8.28
CA SER A 68 -11.99 15.87 9.59
C SER A 68 -10.55 16.33 9.45
N ARG A 69 -9.98 16.83 10.52
CA ARG A 69 -8.54 17.13 10.55
C ARG A 69 -7.72 15.90 10.94
N GLU A 70 -8.39 14.82 11.29
CA GLU A 70 -7.72 13.60 11.72
C GLU A 70 -6.95 12.96 10.59
N TRP A 71 -5.69 12.60 10.86
CA TRP A 71 -4.84 11.96 9.86
C TRP A 71 -3.97 10.89 10.51
N ILE A 72 -3.44 10.00 9.69
CA ILE A 72 -2.64 8.87 10.15
C ILE A 72 -1.29 8.86 9.44
N ARG A 73 -0.27 8.45 10.19
CA ARG A 73 1.04 8.11 9.63
C ARG A 73 1.40 6.71 10.08
N ILE A 74 1.67 5.85 9.12
CA ILE A 74 2.11 4.47 9.37
C ILE A 74 3.54 4.37 8.89
N THR A 75 4.45 3.96 9.77
CA THR A 75 5.86 3.77 9.43
C THR A 75 6.12 2.27 9.36
N GLY A 76 6.79 1.82 8.31
CA GLY A 76 7.03 0.39 8.17
C GLY A 76 8.03 0.01 7.11
N ILE A 77 8.16 -1.30 6.93
CA ILE A 77 9.08 -1.93 5.99
C ILE A 77 8.25 -2.65 4.93
N ALA A 78 8.45 -2.28 3.67
CA ALA A 78 7.72 -2.87 2.54
C ALA A 78 8.61 -3.88 1.82
N THR A 79 8.18 -5.14 1.80
CA THR A 79 8.90 -6.22 1.15
C THR A 79 8.02 -6.85 0.08
N GLU A 80 8.56 -7.07 -1.11
CA GLU A 80 7.80 -7.70 -2.18
C GLU A 80 7.39 -9.10 -1.75
N CYS A 81 6.11 -9.44 -1.97
CA CYS A 81 5.53 -10.71 -1.57
C CYS A 81 4.90 -11.39 -2.78
N ASP A 82 5.40 -12.57 -3.12
CA ASP A 82 4.93 -13.32 -4.29
C ASP A 82 4.07 -14.52 -3.90
N ASN A 83 3.27 -14.40 -2.85
CA ASN A 83 2.36 -15.44 -2.40
C ASN A 83 1.08 -15.39 -3.25
N GLN A 84 0.85 -16.43 -4.04
CA GLN A 84 -0.28 -16.46 -4.97
C GLN A 84 -1.64 -16.48 -4.27
N GLU A 85 -1.74 -17.16 -3.14
CA GLU A 85 -3.00 -17.17 -2.37
C GLU A 85 -3.35 -15.80 -1.84
N LEU A 86 -2.36 -15.08 -1.33
CA LEU A 86 -2.58 -13.72 -0.83
C LEU A 86 -2.86 -12.74 -1.96
N LYS A 87 -2.22 -12.90 -3.11
CA LYS A 87 -2.52 -12.10 -4.29
C LYS A 87 -3.96 -12.28 -4.73
N GLN A 88 -4.41 -13.53 -4.78
CA GLN A 88 -5.79 -13.84 -5.16
C GLN A 88 -6.77 -13.22 -4.16
N ARG A 89 -6.49 -13.35 -2.88
CA ARG A 89 -7.31 -12.75 -1.83
C ARG A 89 -7.39 -11.24 -1.97
N MET A 90 -6.28 -10.59 -2.28
CA MET A 90 -6.26 -9.14 -2.45
C MET A 90 -7.09 -8.71 -3.65
N LEU A 91 -7.05 -9.46 -4.74
CA LEU A 91 -7.88 -9.19 -5.92
C LEU A 91 -9.37 -9.31 -5.58
N GLU A 92 -9.73 -10.27 -4.73
CA GLU A 92 -11.12 -10.45 -4.30
C GLU A 92 -11.58 -9.34 -3.37
N GLU A 93 -10.73 -8.90 -2.45
CA GLU A 93 -11.06 -7.84 -1.49
C GLU A 93 -11.06 -6.45 -2.12
N CYS A 94 -10.29 -6.27 -3.20
CA CYS A 94 -10.13 -4.97 -3.85
C CYS A 94 -10.50 -5.08 -5.34
N PRO A 95 -11.79 -5.07 -5.69
CA PRO A 95 -12.24 -5.27 -7.08
C PRO A 95 -11.64 -4.29 -8.09
N ILE A 96 -11.25 -3.09 -7.65
CA ILE A 96 -10.61 -2.12 -8.55
C ILE A 96 -9.32 -2.69 -9.16
N LEU A 97 -8.64 -3.58 -8.45
CA LEU A 97 -7.42 -4.21 -8.94
C LEU A 97 -7.70 -5.19 -10.07
N GLN A 98 -8.85 -5.87 -10.04
CA GLN A 98 -9.26 -6.76 -11.12
C GLN A 98 -9.46 -6.00 -12.41
N GLN A 99 -10.08 -4.82 -12.34
CA GLN A 99 -10.26 -3.96 -13.50
C GLN A 99 -8.92 -3.45 -14.03
N ARG A 100 -8.06 -2.95 -13.13
CA ARG A 100 -6.78 -2.36 -13.51
C ARG A 100 -5.86 -3.39 -14.16
N PHE A 101 -5.68 -4.53 -13.53
CA PHE A 101 -4.76 -5.55 -14.03
C PHE A 101 -5.38 -6.46 -15.09
N GLY A 102 -6.70 -6.47 -15.20
CA GLY A 102 -7.38 -7.08 -16.34
C GLY A 102 -7.11 -6.33 -17.63
N ALA A 103 -6.91 -5.00 -17.54
CA ALA A 103 -6.62 -4.18 -18.71
C ALA A 103 -5.13 -4.25 -19.12
N VAL A 104 -4.20 -4.24 -18.16
CA VAL A 104 -2.76 -4.17 -18.45
C VAL A 104 -2.05 -5.52 -18.38
N GLY A 105 -2.66 -6.52 -17.73
CA GLY A 105 -2.09 -7.87 -17.57
C GLY A 105 -1.80 -8.21 -16.13
N MET A 106 -2.26 -9.38 -15.69
CA MET A 106 -2.08 -9.85 -14.32
C MET A 106 -0.61 -10.11 -13.97
N GLU A 107 0.23 -10.34 -14.97
CA GLU A 107 1.67 -10.52 -14.78
C GLU A 107 2.35 -9.28 -14.23
N HIS A 108 1.72 -8.11 -14.35
CA HIS A 108 2.25 -6.84 -13.85
C HIS A 108 1.81 -6.52 -12.43
N PHE A 109 0.96 -7.37 -11.84
CA PHE A 109 0.47 -7.18 -10.46
C PHE A 109 1.58 -7.55 -9.48
N ILE A 110 2.05 -6.56 -8.74
CA ILE A 110 3.07 -6.74 -7.70
C ILE A 110 2.46 -6.39 -6.36
N MET A 111 2.68 -7.26 -5.37
CA MET A 111 2.18 -7.04 -4.02
C MET A 111 3.35 -6.84 -3.07
N PHE A 112 3.21 -5.85 -2.18
CA PHE A 112 4.18 -5.60 -1.11
C PHE A 112 3.53 -5.86 0.23
N LYS A 113 4.26 -6.56 1.09
CA LYS A 113 3.89 -6.77 2.48
C LYS A 113 4.54 -5.67 3.31
N VAL A 114 3.74 -4.96 4.08
CA VAL A 114 4.23 -3.89 4.96
C VAL A 114 4.20 -4.38 6.39
N LYS A 115 5.39 -4.53 6.96
CA LYS A 115 5.53 -4.78 8.38
C LYS A 115 5.39 -3.43 9.09
N VAL A 116 4.31 -3.27 9.83
CA VAL A 116 4.00 -2.01 10.51
C VAL A 116 4.86 -1.90 11.76
N GLU A 117 5.65 -0.83 11.85
CA GLU A 117 6.50 -0.58 13.00
C GLU A 117 5.94 0.47 13.93
N LYS A 118 5.24 1.47 13.40
CA LYS A 118 4.67 2.55 14.19
C LYS A 118 3.41 3.09 13.54
N VAL A 119 2.40 3.38 14.35
CA VAL A 119 1.16 4.01 13.89
C VAL A 119 0.92 5.26 14.73
N GLU A 120 0.71 6.38 14.05
CA GLU A 120 0.41 7.66 14.70
C GLU A 120 -0.90 8.20 14.14
N ILE A 121 -1.88 8.42 14.99
CA ILE A 121 -3.14 9.05 14.63
C ILE A 121 -3.21 10.39 15.36
N LYS A 122 -3.38 11.45 14.59
CA LYS A 122 -3.31 12.83 15.12
C LYS A 122 -4.62 13.57 15.03
#